data_a223a510ecd7f37275751388a8cf27e6
#
_entry.id   a223a510ecd7f37275751388a8cf27e6
#
_cell.length_a   1.000
_cell.length_b   1.000
_cell.length_c   1.000
_cell.angle_alpha   90.00
_cell.angle_beta   90.00
_cell.angle_gamma   90.00
#
_symmetry.space_group_name_H-M   'P 1'
#
loop_
_entity.id
_entity.type
_entity.pdbx_description
1 polymer ?
#
loop_
_entity_poly.entity_id
_entity_poly.type
_entity_poly.pdbx_seq_one_letter_code
_entity_poly.pdbx_strand_id
1 'polypeptide(L)'
;MANSGGGMIVYGVTEKEKAANGRKDTAEFTEDHERTFRRVAVAAITPPVFGLEIHRLGDRPGAVAVIVPASVDGPHLIFRGAYFGAPIRNHADTEWMKERQIEAMYRARFDERRRATEVVDSLYAEAAEGRDTAKRAWLISVAHPRIPGALVRLSREDAQAIFKQAEAITLSYSNRDGMHPLQNIDRLNPRPGLRRWVAPNNATGDSSRWREAWASAHHNESITLAAAVGGHRKSSDGSFEGWEVEARGIEAAVADFSALIRATAAALHHGEYDVCVGVVWTGEEHLKVLTVDGMGFTYDGVSTPLSNYSPVRSTIDAAASDAAFHQQVHELAQDCVNQGGITHLHVIKQPDGYEHGSKLPQQPGNCQSRCGSVDERARESGQRCASDRVRDSQGGNTDRYSLLLGRRKPRRSKPRRRPGSTHCGF
;
A
#
# COMPACT_ATOMS: atom_id res chain seq x y z
N MET A 1 9.90 23.41 -6.53
CA MET A 1 10.22 22.38 -7.53
C MET A 1 9.20 21.28 -7.55
N ALA A 2 8.88 20.60 -6.45
CA ALA A 2 7.84 19.56 -6.42
C ALA A 2 6.51 20.02 -7.06
N ASN A 3 6.08 21.27 -6.81
CA ASN A 3 4.91 21.89 -7.46
C ASN A 3 5.10 22.24 -8.95
N SER A 4 6.27 22.01 -9.53
CA SER A 4 6.62 22.43 -10.90
C SER A 4 7.17 21.29 -11.73
N GLY A 5 6.77 20.05 -11.44
CA GLY A 5 7.21 18.88 -12.19
C GLY A 5 8.61 18.38 -11.81
N GLY A 6 9.09 18.73 -10.60
CA GLY A 6 10.41 18.35 -10.12
C GLY A 6 11.50 19.34 -10.52
N GLY A 7 12.76 18.93 -10.38
CA GLY A 7 13.93 19.71 -10.76
C GLY A 7 15.17 19.42 -9.93
N MET A 8 16.23 20.14 -10.21
CA MET A 8 17.53 19.99 -9.54
C MET A 8 17.98 21.32 -8.92
N ILE A 9 18.51 21.23 -7.71
CA ILE A 9 19.20 22.35 -7.04
C ILE A 9 20.67 21.98 -6.97
N VAL A 10 21.55 22.86 -7.42
CA VAL A 10 22.99 22.64 -7.36
C VAL A 10 23.63 23.68 -6.45
N TYR A 11 24.33 23.21 -5.43
CA TYR A 11 25.16 24.01 -4.52
C TYR A 11 26.63 23.91 -4.93
N GLY A 12 27.41 24.96 -4.67
CA GLY A 12 28.84 24.97 -5.02
C GLY A 12 29.12 25.47 -6.44
N VAL A 13 28.15 26.14 -7.07
CA VAL A 13 28.29 26.78 -8.38
C VAL A 13 28.07 28.28 -8.22
N THR A 14 28.95 29.08 -8.83
CA THR A 14 28.77 30.52 -8.93
C THR A 14 27.97 30.86 -10.16
N GLU A 15 27.09 31.83 -10.04
CA GLU A 15 26.22 32.30 -11.12
C GLU A 15 26.62 33.72 -11.55
N LYS A 16 26.68 33.94 -12.86
CA LYS A 16 26.81 35.25 -13.47
C LYS A 16 25.81 35.32 -14.62
N GLU A 17 24.98 36.37 -14.63
CA GLU A 17 23.99 36.60 -15.71
C GLU A 17 23.03 35.40 -15.91
N LYS A 18 22.59 34.76 -14.82
CA LYS A 18 21.72 33.57 -14.79
C LYS A 18 22.35 32.31 -15.42
N ALA A 19 23.66 32.29 -15.64
CA ALA A 19 24.42 31.14 -16.13
C ALA A 19 25.47 30.70 -15.12
N ALA A 20 25.74 29.42 -15.05
CA ALA A 20 26.82 28.86 -14.25
C ALA A 20 28.18 29.38 -14.80
N ASN A 21 28.93 30.05 -13.94
CA ASN A 21 30.21 30.71 -14.36
C ASN A 21 31.43 30.07 -13.73
N GLY A 22 31.30 29.29 -12.67
CA GLY A 22 32.46 28.69 -12.03
C GLY A 22 32.02 27.83 -10.81
N ARG A 23 33.01 27.24 -10.13
CA ARG A 23 32.78 26.48 -8.92
C ARG A 23 33.21 27.30 -7.71
N LYS A 24 32.41 27.20 -6.67
CA LYS A 24 32.72 27.72 -5.35
C LYS A 24 32.79 26.53 -4.42
N ASP A 25 33.90 26.42 -3.66
CA ASP A 25 34.05 25.36 -2.69
C ASP A 25 32.87 25.37 -1.72
N THR A 26 32.14 24.26 -1.66
CA THR A 26 31.19 24.02 -0.59
C THR A 26 31.99 23.47 0.60
N ALA A 27 31.79 24.07 1.76
CA ALA A 27 32.26 23.45 2.99
C ALA A 27 31.85 21.97 3.03
N GLU A 28 32.58 21.15 3.76
CA GLU A 28 32.35 19.71 3.81
C GLU A 28 30.85 19.40 4.04
N PHE A 29 30.23 18.79 3.04
CA PHE A 29 28.84 18.36 3.14
C PHE A 29 28.80 17.01 3.85
N THR A 30 28.36 17.04 5.10
CA THR A 30 28.31 15.87 6.00
C THR A 30 26.98 15.13 5.88
N GLU A 31 26.91 13.95 6.48
CA GLU A 31 25.68 13.17 6.62
C GLU A 31 24.59 13.96 7.41
N ASP A 32 25.00 14.78 8.39
CA ASP A 32 24.07 15.62 9.15
C ASP A 32 23.38 16.68 8.27
N HIS A 33 24.09 17.20 7.29
CA HIS A 33 23.50 18.10 6.31
C HIS A 33 22.46 17.36 5.46
N GLU A 34 22.75 16.15 5.01
CA GLU A 34 21.80 15.33 4.25
C GLU A 34 20.55 15.01 5.07
N ARG A 35 20.72 14.55 6.31
CA ARG A 35 19.61 14.32 7.25
C ARG A 35 18.76 15.59 7.46
N THR A 36 19.41 16.75 7.54
CA THR A 36 18.71 18.02 7.70
C THR A 36 17.86 18.36 6.49
N PHE A 37 18.37 18.18 5.26
CA PHE A 37 17.59 18.38 4.03
C PHE A 37 16.36 17.46 4.00
N ARG A 38 16.53 16.17 4.26
CA ARG A 38 15.44 15.19 4.30
C ARG A 38 14.41 15.55 5.38
N ARG A 39 14.87 15.90 6.58
CA ARG A 39 13.99 16.31 7.67
C ARG A 39 13.18 17.55 7.35
N VAL A 40 13.77 18.57 6.71
CA VAL A 40 13.08 19.79 6.31
C VAL A 40 12.03 19.49 5.24
N ALA A 41 12.35 18.66 4.26
CA ALA A 41 11.41 18.26 3.22
C ALA A 41 10.16 17.57 3.78
N VAL A 42 10.31 16.81 4.86
CA VAL A 42 9.21 16.09 5.52
C VAL A 42 8.47 16.99 6.52
N ALA A 43 9.19 17.78 7.34
CA ALA A 43 8.58 18.49 8.46
C ALA A 43 8.05 19.91 8.10
N ALA A 44 8.68 20.59 7.12
CA ALA A 44 8.33 21.98 6.79
C ALA A 44 7.43 22.12 5.56
N ILE A 45 7.13 21.03 4.88
CA ILE A 45 6.34 20.99 3.65
C ILE A 45 5.13 20.08 3.87
N THR A 46 3.94 20.54 3.48
CA THR A 46 2.69 19.78 3.64
C THR A 46 1.91 19.76 2.31
N PRO A 47 1.58 18.59 1.74
CA PRO A 47 2.11 17.28 2.12
C PRO A 47 3.64 17.21 1.99
N PRO A 48 4.31 16.27 2.70
CA PRO A 48 5.77 16.12 2.61
C PRO A 48 6.24 15.81 1.19
N VAL A 49 7.49 16.15 0.89
CA VAL A 49 8.16 15.75 -0.36
C VAL A 49 9.10 14.60 -0.03
N PHE A 50 8.81 13.44 -0.59
CA PHE A 50 9.63 12.24 -0.48
C PHE A 50 10.52 12.05 -1.70
N GLY A 51 11.43 11.06 -1.67
CA GLY A 51 12.25 10.71 -2.82
C GLY A 51 13.33 11.74 -3.20
N LEU A 52 13.76 12.59 -2.26
CA LEU A 52 14.90 13.48 -2.52
C LEU A 52 16.18 12.67 -2.69
N GLU A 53 16.87 12.87 -3.81
CA GLU A 53 18.20 12.33 -4.05
C GLU A 53 19.24 13.42 -3.85
N ILE A 54 20.32 13.09 -3.12
CA ILE A 54 21.39 14.03 -2.81
C ILE A 54 22.72 13.42 -3.26
N HIS A 55 23.34 14.04 -4.24
CA HIS A 55 24.59 13.58 -4.85
C HIS A 55 25.72 14.55 -4.56
N ARG A 56 26.84 14.03 -4.09
CA ARG A 56 28.11 14.77 -3.98
C ARG A 56 28.87 14.62 -5.28
N LEU A 57 29.27 15.73 -5.84
CA LEU A 57 29.92 15.79 -7.17
C LEU A 57 31.32 16.37 -7.04
N GLY A 58 32.35 15.53 -7.25
CA GLY A 58 33.75 15.89 -7.16
C GLY A 58 34.27 16.07 -5.72
N ASP A 59 35.60 16.11 -5.57
CA ASP A 59 36.24 16.13 -4.24
C ASP A 59 36.53 17.56 -3.77
N ARG A 60 37.28 18.36 -4.54
CA ARG A 60 37.55 19.78 -4.20
C ARG A 60 37.86 20.59 -5.48
N PRO A 61 37.17 21.71 -5.72
CA PRO A 61 35.94 22.17 -5.05
C PRO A 61 34.76 21.26 -5.35
N GLY A 62 34.11 20.73 -4.30
CA GLY A 62 32.95 19.87 -4.41
C GLY A 62 31.67 20.65 -4.73
N ALA A 63 30.71 19.99 -5.36
CA ALA A 63 29.36 20.47 -5.53
C ALA A 63 28.38 19.46 -4.97
N VAL A 64 27.18 19.91 -4.63
CA VAL A 64 26.09 19.05 -4.17
C VAL A 64 24.88 19.27 -5.05
N ALA A 65 24.39 18.21 -5.69
CA ALA A 65 23.17 18.23 -6.45
C ALA A 65 22.02 17.59 -5.60
N VAL A 66 20.93 18.32 -5.44
CA VAL A 66 19.71 17.82 -4.82
C VAL A 66 18.66 17.69 -5.91
N ILE A 67 18.26 16.47 -6.19
CA ILE A 67 17.19 16.17 -7.14
C ILE A 67 15.88 16.14 -6.35
N VAL A 68 14.93 16.96 -6.78
CA VAL A 68 13.57 17.03 -6.24
C VAL A 68 12.66 16.35 -7.24
N PRO A 69 12.00 15.24 -6.90
CA PRO A 69 11.13 14.53 -7.83
C PRO A 69 9.89 15.36 -8.18
N ALA A 70 9.26 15.02 -9.31
CA ALA A 70 7.88 15.43 -9.57
C ALA A 70 6.97 14.84 -8.50
N SER A 71 5.90 15.52 -8.16
CA SER A 71 4.96 15.02 -7.17
C SER A 71 3.53 15.12 -7.69
N VAL A 72 2.77 14.03 -7.51
CA VAL A 72 1.33 13.96 -7.77
C VAL A 72 0.51 14.44 -6.56
N ASP A 73 1.15 14.64 -5.40
CA ASP A 73 0.49 15.07 -4.16
C ASP A 73 0.41 16.58 -3.99
N GLY A 74 0.79 17.35 -5.01
CA GLY A 74 0.65 18.79 -5.00
C GLY A 74 -0.78 19.30 -4.72
N PRO A 75 -0.98 20.53 -4.27
CA PRO A 75 0.06 21.53 -4.01
C PRO A 75 0.80 21.26 -2.70
N HIS A 76 2.12 21.34 -2.73
CA HIS A 76 2.96 21.33 -1.54
C HIS A 76 3.01 22.73 -0.95
N LEU A 77 2.56 22.85 0.29
CA LEU A 77 2.47 24.10 1.02
C LEU A 77 3.66 24.22 1.98
N ILE A 78 4.20 25.40 2.11
CA ILE A 78 5.18 25.74 3.14
C ILE A 78 4.57 26.72 4.14
N PHE A 79 4.91 26.53 5.42
CA PHE A 79 4.45 27.39 6.49
C PHE A 79 5.56 28.36 6.87
N ARG A 80 5.20 29.62 7.04
CA ARG A 80 6.10 30.66 7.52
C ARG A 80 5.40 31.49 8.59
N GLY A 81 5.60 31.10 9.85
CA GLY A 81 4.90 31.73 10.96
C GLY A 81 3.39 31.47 10.90
N ALA A 82 2.58 32.53 10.82
CA ALA A 82 1.12 32.44 10.72
C ALA A 82 0.61 32.30 9.28
N TYR A 83 1.48 32.31 8.29
CA TYR A 83 1.12 32.25 6.87
C TYR A 83 1.53 30.94 6.25
N PHE A 84 0.79 30.50 5.27
CA PHE A 84 1.17 29.39 4.41
C PHE A 84 1.01 29.78 2.94
N GLY A 85 1.74 29.10 2.06
CA GLY A 85 1.63 29.31 0.63
C GLY A 85 2.28 28.19 -0.15
N ALA A 86 1.91 28.10 -1.42
CA ALA A 86 2.46 27.15 -2.38
C ALA A 86 3.41 27.86 -3.34
N PRO A 87 4.74 27.66 -3.22
CA PRO A 87 5.68 28.20 -4.19
C PRO A 87 5.68 27.39 -5.46
N ILE A 88 5.72 28.08 -6.61
CA ILE A 88 5.92 27.50 -7.93
C ILE A 88 7.20 28.05 -8.55
N ARG A 89 7.94 27.22 -9.25
CA ARG A 89 9.11 27.65 -10.01
C ARG A 89 8.68 28.05 -11.43
N ASN A 90 8.98 29.28 -11.79
CA ASN A 90 8.79 29.80 -13.13
C ASN A 90 10.18 30.16 -13.69
N HIS A 91 10.76 29.22 -14.44
CA HIS A 91 12.16 29.32 -14.90
C HIS A 91 13.15 29.58 -13.75
N ALA A 92 13.77 30.76 -13.73
CA ALA A 92 14.73 31.15 -12.70
C ALA A 92 14.07 31.69 -11.42
N ASP A 93 12.81 32.10 -11.48
CA ASP A 93 12.15 32.81 -10.40
C ASP A 93 11.20 31.89 -9.61
N THR A 94 11.01 32.18 -8.33
CA THR A 94 10.03 31.53 -7.47
C THR A 94 8.87 32.47 -7.23
N GLU A 95 7.69 32.05 -7.62
CA GLU A 95 6.44 32.79 -7.45
C GLU A 95 5.53 32.07 -6.45
N TRP A 96 4.64 32.81 -5.82
CA TRP A 96 3.61 32.24 -4.97
C TRP A 96 2.35 31.99 -5.80
N MET A 97 1.81 30.80 -5.69
CA MET A 97 0.56 30.46 -6.37
C MET A 97 -0.58 31.33 -5.88
N LYS A 98 -1.40 31.75 -6.83
CA LYS A 98 -2.68 32.41 -6.57
C LYS A 98 -3.74 31.35 -6.25
N GLU A 99 -4.81 31.75 -5.60
CA GLU A 99 -5.92 30.89 -5.17
C GLU A 99 -6.38 29.93 -6.27
N ARG A 100 -6.64 30.41 -7.49
CA ARG A 100 -7.05 29.57 -8.63
C ARG A 100 -6.01 28.51 -9.04
N GLN A 101 -4.72 28.81 -8.87
CA GLN A 101 -3.66 27.84 -9.18
C GLN A 101 -3.62 26.74 -8.13
N ILE A 102 -3.80 27.11 -6.85
CA ILE A 102 -3.90 26.15 -5.73
C ILE A 102 -5.14 25.25 -5.94
N GLU A 103 -6.29 25.86 -6.26
CA GLU A 103 -7.52 25.13 -6.58
C GLU A 103 -7.32 24.15 -7.75
N ALA A 104 -6.70 24.60 -8.83
CA ALA A 104 -6.44 23.77 -10.00
C ALA A 104 -5.54 22.58 -9.67
N MET A 105 -4.51 22.77 -8.82
CA MET A 105 -3.65 21.67 -8.39
C MET A 105 -4.38 20.67 -7.47
N TYR A 106 -5.24 21.13 -6.57
CA TYR A 106 -6.07 20.21 -5.77
C TYR A 106 -7.04 19.42 -6.65
N ARG A 107 -7.67 20.06 -7.64
CA ARG A 107 -8.53 19.35 -8.60
C ARG A 107 -7.75 18.31 -9.38
N ALA A 108 -6.57 18.69 -9.92
CA ALA A 108 -5.71 17.75 -10.64
C ALA A 108 -5.30 16.55 -9.77
N ARG A 109 -4.94 16.78 -8.50
CA ARG A 109 -4.62 15.73 -7.53
C ARG A 109 -5.80 14.78 -7.27
N PHE A 110 -7.01 15.30 -7.10
CA PHE A 110 -8.20 14.47 -6.90
C PHE A 110 -8.59 13.71 -8.16
N ASP A 111 -8.49 14.33 -9.32
CA ASP A 111 -8.76 13.70 -10.61
C ASP A 111 -7.74 12.59 -10.90
N GLU A 112 -6.45 12.81 -10.60
CA GLU A 112 -5.41 11.82 -10.78
C GLU A 112 -5.59 10.61 -9.86
N ARG A 113 -5.90 10.84 -8.58
CA ARG A 113 -6.22 9.76 -7.64
C ARG A 113 -7.42 8.94 -8.08
N ARG A 114 -8.46 9.61 -8.60
CA ARG A 114 -9.63 8.90 -9.15
C ARG A 114 -9.23 8.06 -10.37
N ARG A 115 -8.49 8.63 -11.30
CA ARG A 115 -8.00 7.89 -12.50
C ARG A 115 -7.12 6.72 -12.11
N ALA A 116 -6.18 6.90 -11.19
CA ALA A 116 -5.34 5.82 -10.69
C ALA A 116 -6.18 4.67 -10.11
N THR A 117 -7.20 5.01 -9.31
CA THR A 117 -8.14 4.02 -8.79
C THR A 117 -8.90 3.30 -9.92
N GLU A 118 -9.44 4.03 -10.89
CA GLU A 118 -10.16 3.47 -12.04
C GLU A 118 -9.26 2.55 -12.89
N VAL A 119 -7.97 2.90 -13.06
CA VAL A 119 -6.98 2.06 -13.76
C VAL A 119 -6.72 0.78 -12.99
N VAL A 120 -6.50 0.87 -11.67
CA VAL A 120 -6.28 -0.31 -10.81
C VAL A 120 -7.51 -1.22 -10.83
N ASP A 121 -8.72 -0.67 -10.78
CA ASP A 121 -9.99 -1.43 -10.86
C ASP A 121 -10.15 -2.13 -12.20
N SER A 122 -9.84 -1.44 -13.29
CA SER A 122 -9.89 -2.01 -14.64
C SER A 122 -8.88 -3.14 -14.80
N LEU A 123 -7.65 -2.97 -14.32
CA LEU A 123 -6.62 -4.00 -14.33
C LEU A 123 -7.01 -5.22 -13.49
N TYR A 124 -7.64 -4.99 -12.33
CA TYR A 124 -8.12 -6.06 -11.45
C TYR A 124 -9.21 -6.88 -12.13
N ALA A 125 -10.19 -6.22 -12.74
CA ALA A 125 -11.25 -6.88 -13.48
C ALA A 125 -10.69 -7.67 -14.69
N GLU A 126 -9.78 -7.06 -15.48
CA GLU A 126 -9.12 -7.71 -16.62
C GLU A 126 -8.29 -8.96 -16.17
N ALA A 127 -7.57 -8.87 -15.06
CA ALA A 127 -6.79 -9.99 -14.56
C ALA A 127 -7.65 -11.15 -14.04
N ALA A 128 -8.86 -10.85 -13.56
CA ALA A 128 -9.85 -11.85 -13.14
C ALA A 128 -10.61 -12.48 -14.32
N GLU A 129 -10.67 -11.79 -15.46
CA GLU A 129 -11.41 -12.25 -16.63
C GLU A 129 -10.85 -13.57 -17.19
N GLY A 130 -11.74 -14.48 -17.57
CA GLY A 130 -11.37 -15.80 -18.10
C GLY A 130 -10.88 -16.79 -17.07
N ARG A 131 -10.90 -16.48 -15.76
CA ARG A 131 -10.62 -17.42 -14.68
C ARG A 131 -11.89 -18.18 -14.29
N ASP A 132 -11.73 -19.45 -13.91
CA ASP A 132 -12.83 -20.32 -13.48
C ASP A 132 -13.21 -20.07 -12.00
N THR A 133 -13.51 -18.81 -11.67
CA THR A 133 -13.78 -18.33 -10.31
C THR A 133 -14.98 -19.01 -9.64
N ALA A 134 -15.85 -19.66 -10.39
CA ALA A 134 -16.95 -20.47 -9.86
C ALA A 134 -16.51 -21.88 -9.42
N LYS A 135 -15.33 -22.35 -9.87
CA LYS A 135 -14.83 -23.69 -9.53
C LYS A 135 -13.77 -23.66 -8.44
N ARG A 136 -13.01 -22.58 -8.36
CA ARG A 136 -11.93 -22.37 -7.37
C ARG A 136 -11.67 -20.89 -7.13
N ALA A 137 -11.20 -20.58 -5.94
CA ALA A 137 -10.81 -19.24 -5.57
C ALA A 137 -9.50 -18.84 -6.28
N TRP A 138 -9.45 -17.60 -6.77
CA TRP A 138 -8.31 -17.00 -7.43
C TRP A 138 -7.84 -15.76 -6.68
N LEU A 139 -6.57 -15.71 -6.35
CA LEU A 139 -5.95 -14.45 -5.91
C LEU A 139 -5.59 -13.62 -7.14
N ILE A 140 -6.09 -12.41 -7.15
CA ILE A 140 -5.81 -11.41 -8.19
C ILE A 140 -5.06 -10.27 -7.54
N SER A 141 -3.90 -9.93 -8.10
CA SER A 141 -3.06 -8.84 -7.62
C SER A 141 -2.70 -7.94 -8.79
N VAL A 142 -2.86 -6.64 -8.62
CA VAL A 142 -2.51 -5.65 -9.63
C VAL A 142 -1.80 -4.46 -9.00
N ALA A 143 -0.83 -3.91 -9.74
CA ALA A 143 -0.09 -2.71 -9.36
C ALA A 143 -0.04 -1.74 -10.53
N HIS A 144 -0.14 -0.46 -10.22
CA HIS A 144 0.02 0.64 -11.17
C HIS A 144 0.95 1.71 -10.58
N PRO A 145 1.94 2.21 -11.33
CA PRO A 145 2.83 3.25 -10.81
C PRO A 145 2.04 4.54 -10.53
N ARG A 146 2.26 5.14 -9.37
CA ARG A 146 1.60 6.41 -8.97
C ARG A 146 2.00 7.58 -9.85
N ILE A 147 3.23 7.56 -10.33
CA ILE A 147 3.74 8.52 -11.31
C ILE A 147 4.03 7.72 -12.58
N PRO A 148 3.19 7.82 -13.61
CA PRO A 148 3.46 7.15 -14.88
C PRO A 148 4.79 7.65 -15.46
N GLY A 149 5.68 6.72 -15.80
CA GLY A 149 6.91 7.03 -16.48
C GLY A 149 6.71 7.38 -17.96
N ALA A 150 7.81 7.67 -18.63
CA ALA A 150 7.79 7.71 -20.09
C ALA A 150 7.42 6.31 -20.60
N LEU A 151 6.44 6.21 -21.51
CA LEU A 151 6.01 4.94 -22.11
C LEU A 151 7.19 4.24 -22.80
N VAL A 152 7.95 3.49 -22.04
CA VAL A 152 9.05 2.67 -22.53
C VAL A 152 8.52 1.29 -22.86
N ARG A 153 8.62 0.90 -24.12
CA ARG A 153 8.23 -0.43 -24.54
C ARG A 153 9.24 -1.45 -24.02
N LEU A 154 8.87 -2.22 -23.01
CA LEU A 154 9.68 -3.33 -22.50
C LEU A 154 10.04 -4.29 -23.64
N SER A 155 11.31 -4.68 -23.72
CA SER A 155 11.75 -5.79 -24.57
C SER A 155 11.38 -7.14 -23.95
N ARG A 156 11.54 -8.22 -24.71
CA ARG A 156 11.35 -9.58 -24.18
C ARG A 156 12.39 -9.90 -23.11
N GLU A 157 13.61 -9.47 -23.33
CA GLU A 157 14.77 -9.66 -22.47
C GLU A 157 14.56 -8.95 -21.14
N ASP A 158 14.03 -7.70 -21.16
CA ASP A 158 13.69 -6.95 -19.94
C ASP A 158 12.61 -7.69 -19.14
N ALA A 159 11.54 -8.14 -19.79
CA ALA A 159 10.47 -8.88 -19.14
C ALA A 159 10.98 -10.21 -18.53
N GLN A 160 11.83 -10.93 -19.24
CA GLN A 160 12.47 -12.15 -18.73
C GLN A 160 13.34 -11.85 -17.51
N ALA A 161 14.12 -10.77 -17.54
CA ALA A 161 14.96 -10.34 -16.42
C ALA A 161 14.10 -9.99 -15.20
N ILE A 162 13.00 -9.25 -15.38
CA ILE A 162 12.05 -8.89 -14.33
C ILE A 162 11.48 -10.16 -13.66
N PHE A 163 10.93 -11.09 -14.44
CA PHE A 163 10.34 -12.31 -13.88
C PHE A 163 11.37 -13.20 -13.17
N LYS A 164 12.61 -13.26 -13.67
CA LYS A 164 13.69 -14.01 -13.04
C LYS A 164 14.17 -13.34 -11.75
N GLN A 165 14.33 -12.03 -11.74
CA GLN A 165 14.79 -11.29 -10.58
C GLN A 165 13.76 -11.32 -9.44
N ALA A 166 12.46 -11.27 -9.77
CA ALA A 166 11.38 -11.33 -8.80
C ALA A 166 11.46 -12.59 -7.93
N GLU A 167 11.77 -13.77 -8.50
CA GLU A 167 11.93 -14.99 -7.70
C GLU A 167 13.07 -14.88 -6.68
N ALA A 168 14.18 -14.27 -7.05
CA ALA A 168 15.29 -14.06 -6.12
C ALA A 168 14.93 -13.07 -5.01
N ILE A 169 14.20 -12.00 -5.34
CA ILE A 169 13.73 -11.00 -4.38
C ILE A 169 12.75 -11.63 -3.39
N THR A 170 11.79 -12.43 -3.85
CA THR A 170 10.84 -13.13 -2.96
C THR A 170 11.54 -13.88 -1.85
N LEU A 171 12.60 -14.61 -2.17
CA LEU A 171 13.34 -15.45 -1.21
C LEU A 171 14.11 -14.65 -0.16
N SER A 172 14.28 -13.33 -0.31
CA SER A 172 14.95 -12.51 0.70
C SER A 172 14.08 -12.32 1.94
N TYR A 173 12.77 -12.21 1.80
CA TYR A 173 11.82 -11.96 2.89
C TYR A 173 10.77 -13.07 3.09
N SER A 174 10.74 -14.11 2.27
CA SER A 174 9.87 -15.27 2.44
C SER A 174 10.68 -16.56 2.55
N ASN A 175 10.02 -17.63 2.97
CA ASN A 175 10.55 -18.97 2.92
C ASN A 175 10.00 -19.71 1.68
N ARG A 176 10.48 -20.95 1.43
CA ARG A 176 10.03 -21.77 0.29
C ARG A 176 8.83 -22.66 0.59
N ASP A 177 8.29 -22.58 1.79
CA ASP A 177 7.25 -23.51 2.26
C ASP A 177 5.87 -23.17 1.71
N GLY A 178 5.73 -22.02 1.03
CA GLY A 178 4.51 -21.63 0.34
C GLY A 178 4.41 -22.16 -1.08
N MET A 179 3.23 -22.04 -1.65
CA MET A 179 2.97 -22.34 -3.07
C MET A 179 3.18 -21.06 -3.89
N HIS A 180 4.44 -20.75 -4.16
CA HIS A 180 4.83 -19.57 -4.88
C HIS A 180 4.37 -19.58 -6.34
N PRO A 181 3.48 -18.65 -6.78
CA PRO A 181 3.01 -18.56 -8.16
C PRO A 181 4.11 -18.40 -9.19
N LEU A 182 5.20 -17.69 -8.85
CA LEU A 182 6.34 -17.51 -9.77
C LEU A 182 7.04 -18.81 -10.15
N GLN A 183 6.90 -19.86 -9.35
CA GLN A 183 7.44 -21.19 -9.68
C GLN A 183 6.58 -21.95 -10.71
N ASN A 184 5.34 -21.50 -10.89
CA ASN A 184 4.35 -22.15 -11.76
C ASN A 184 4.12 -21.41 -13.08
N ILE A 185 4.86 -20.34 -13.36
CA ILE A 185 4.81 -19.59 -14.61
C ILE A 185 6.07 -19.84 -15.46
N ASP A 186 5.95 -19.71 -16.79
CA ASP A 186 7.07 -19.77 -17.72
C ASP A 186 7.82 -18.41 -17.73
N ARG A 187 8.70 -18.23 -16.76
CA ARG A 187 9.50 -17.01 -16.58
C ARG A 187 10.56 -16.82 -17.68
N LEU A 188 10.99 -17.91 -18.29
CA LEU A 188 12.07 -17.87 -19.26
C LEU A 188 11.60 -17.54 -20.68
N ASN A 189 10.31 -17.80 -20.96
CA ASN A 189 9.72 -17.57 -22.27
C ASN A 189 8.47 -16.71 -22.20
N PRO A 190 8.57 -15.43 -21.76
CA PRO A 190 7.43 -14.53 -21.75
C PRO A 190 6.89 -14.38 -23.19
N ARG A 191 5.58 -14.35 -23.31
CA ARG A 191 4.85 -14.21 -24.58
C ARG A 191 4.32 -12.80 -24.77
N PRO A 192 4.33 -12.27 -25.98
CA PRO A 192 3.74 -10.96 -26.23
C PRO A 192 2.21 -11.01 -26.06
N GLY A 193 1.67 -10.02 -25.37
CA GLY A 193 0.26 -9.71 -25.28
C GLY A 193 -0.01 -8.28 -25.75
N LEU A 194 -1.27 -7.84 -25.67
CA LEU A 194 -1.61 -6.46 -26.01
C LEU A 194 -0.96 -5.51 -24.97
N ARG A 195 0.06 -4.78 -25.41
CA ARG A 195 0.84 -3.81 -24.61
C ARG A 195 1.43 -4.40 -23.31
N ARG A 196 1.76 -5.69 -23.31
CA ARG A 196 2.36 -6.37 -22.16
C ARG A 196 3.15 -7.61 -22.57
N TRP A 197 3.98 -8.07 -21.65
CA TRP A 197 4.59 -9.40 -21.69
C TRP A 197 3.90 -10.27 -20.65
N VAL A 198 3.55 -11.49 -21.05
CA VAL A 198 2.83 -12.45 -20.22
C VAL A 198 3.74 -13.64 -19.95
N ALA A 199 3.98 -13.98 -18.68
CA ALA A 199 4.52 -15.25 -18.27
C ALA A 199 3.32 -16.21 -18.02
N PRO A 200 3.06 -17.15 -18.95
CA PRO A 200 1.89 -18.02 -18.85
C PRO A 200 2.13 -19.13 -17.83
N ASN A 201 1.04 -19.78 -17.44
CA ASN A 201 1.08 -20.96 -16.60
C ASN A 201 1.96 -22.07 -17.20
N ASN A 202 2.84 -22.64 -16.37
CA ASN A 202 3.73 -23.77 -16.70
C ASN A 202 3.48 -25.00 -15.82
N ALA A 203 2.49 -24.94 -14.92
CA ALA A 203 2.11 -26.09 -14.11
C ALA A 203 1.57 -27.22 -15.00
N THR A 204 2.03 -28.44 -14.77
CA THR A 204 1.70 -29.63 -15.58
C THR A 204 1.15 -30.76 -14.71
N GLY A 205 0.47 -31.73 -15.35
CA GLY A 205 -0.08 -32.90 -14.68
C GLY A 205 -1.16 -32.51 -13.65
N ASP A 206 -1.22 -33.22 -12.54
CA ASP A 206 -2.22 -32.99 -11.49
C ASP A 206 -2.07 -31.61 -10.84
N SER A 207 -0.87 -31.03 -10.90
CA SER A 207 -0.64 -29.68 -10.36
C SER A 207 -1.26 -28.58 -11.21
N SER A 208 -1.60 -28.82 -12.48
CA SER A 208 -2.16 -27.82 -13.38
C SER A 208 -3.52 -27.28 -12.93
N ARG A 209 -4.25 -28.01 -12.08
CA ARG A 209 -5.56 -27.61 -11.60
C ARG A 209 -5.50 -26.63 -10.42
N TRP A 210 -4.53 -26.78 -9.54
CA TRP A 210 -4.47 -26.05 -8.26
C TRP A 210 -3.23 -25.16 -8.10
N ARG A 211 -2.28 -25.21 -9.04
CA ARG A 211 -1.09 -24.32 -9.07
C ARG A 211 -1.07 -23.39 -10.27
N GLU A 212 -2.20 -23.18 -10.91
CA GLU A 212 -2.26 -22.33 -12.08
C GLU A 212 -1.96 -20.87 -11.73
N ALA A 213 -1.05 -20.27 -12.45
CA ALA A 213 -0.66 -18.89 -12.24
C ALA A 213 -0.33 -18.18 -13.57
N TRP A 214 -0.52 -16.88 -13.62
CA TRP A 214 -0.25 -16.01 -14.74
C TRP A 214 0.29 -14.67 -14.22
N ALA A 215 1.40 -14.21 -14.77
CA ALA A 215 1.93 -12.88 -14.46
C ALA A 215 2.09 -12.06 -15.73
N SER A 216 1.90 -10.74 -15.63
CA SER A 216 2.14 -9.83 -16.75
C SER A 216 2.88 -8.58 -16.31
N ALA A 217 3.83 -8.15 -17.17
CA ALA A 217 4.50 -6.86 -17.07
C ALA A 217 4.01 -6.00 -18.26
N HIS A 218 3.31 -4.92 -17.95
CA HIS A 218 2.73 -4.03 -18.95
C HIS A 218 3.71 -2.94 -19.38
N HIS A 219 3.56 -2.40 -20.61
CA HIS A 219 4.39 -1.32 -21.12
C HIS A 219 4.14 0.03 -20.44
N ASN A 220 3.06 0.16 -19.68
CA ASN A 220 2.77 1.29 -18.79
C ASN A 220 3.22 1.01 -17.36
N GLU A 221 4.11 0.02 -17.19
CA GLU A 221 4.73 -0.35 -15.91
C GLU A 221 3.77 -0.98 -14.90
N SER A 222 2.51 -1.19 -15.28
CA SER A 222 1.58 -1.94 -14.45
C SER A 222 1.98 -3.42 -14.41
N ILE A 223 1.62 -4.08 -13.32
CA ILE A 223 1.91 -5.49 -13.06
C ILE A 223 0.62 -6.18 -12.68
N THR A 224 0.43 -7.39 -13.20
CA THR A 224 -0.67 -8.24 -12.79
C THR A 224 -0.18 -9.64 -12.46
N LEU A 225 -0.71 -10.22 -11.40
CA LEU A 225 -0.53 -11.63 -11.02
C LEU A 225 -1.90 -12.22 -10.71
N ALA A 226 -2.24 -13.31 -11.37
CA ALA A 226 -3.40 -14.13 -11.07
C ALA A 226 -2.92 -15.54 -10.69
N ALA A 227 -3.33 -16.05 -9.54
CA ALA A 227 -2.95 -17.36 -9.05
C ALA A 227 -4.15 -18.10 -8.48
N ALA A 228 -4.32 -19.37 -8.84
CA ALA A 228 -5.27 -20.23 -8.19
C ALA A 228 -4.82 -20.47 -6.73
N VAL A 229 -5.69 -20.18 -5.78
CA VAL A 229 -5.41 -20.34 -4.34
C VAL A 229 -6.40 -21.27 -3.65
N GLY A 230 -7.53 -21.58 -4.30
CA GLY A 230 -8.50 -22.57 -3.84
C GLY A 230 -8.24 -23.95 -4.43
N GLY A 231 -8.70 -25.01 -3.76
CA GLY A 231 -8.61 -26.39 -4.25
C GLY A 231 -7.21 -26.99 -4.20
N HIS A 232 -6.31 -26.45 -3.37
CA HIS A 232 -4.95 -26.97 -3.21
C HIS A 232 -4.93 -28.36 -2.60
N ARG A 233 -3.88 -29.14 -2.88
CA ARG A 233 -3.70 -30.49 -2.35
C ARG A 233 -3.34 -30.42 -0.86
N LYS A 234 -4.10 -31.13 0.00
CA LYS A 234 -3.84 -31.26 1.44
C LYS A 234 -2.73 -32.26 1.72
N SER A 235 -2.80 -33.41 1.01
CA SER A 235 -1.93 -34.56 1.21
C SER A 235 -1.88 -35.42 -0.08
N SER A 236 -1.28 -36.61 -0.02
CA SER A 236 -1.27 -37.55 -1.15
C SER A 236 -2.68 -37.89 -1.67
N ASP A 237 -3.65 -37.96 -0.76
CA ASP A 237 -4.98 -38.53 -1.05
C ASP A 237 -6.13 -37.50 -0.93
N GLY A 238 -5.86 -36.24 -0.61
CA GLY A 238 -6.89 -35.24 -0.41
C GLY A 238 -6.55 -33.86 -0.97
N SER A 239 -7.58 -33.11 -1.37
CA SER A 239 -7.51 -31.71 -1.78
C SER A 239 -8.47 -30.89 -0.97
N PHE A 240 -8.19 -29.60 -0.88
CA PHE A 240 -9.15 -28.60 -0.43
C PHE A 240 -10.24 -28.44 -1.47
N GLU A 241 -11.40 -28.02 -1.05
CA GLU A 241 -12.46 -27.61 -1.97
C GLU A 241 -12.10 -26.27 -2.65
N GLY A 242 -12.79 -25.96 -3.75
CA GLY A 242 -12.48 -24.74 -4.52
C GLY A 242 -12.58 -23.44 -3.74
N TRP A 243 -13.44 -23.41 -2.71
CA TRP A 243 -13.63 -22.27 -1.78
C TRP A 243 -12.75 -22.33 -0.54
N GLU A 244 -12.00 -23.39 -0.34
CA GLU A 244 -11.05 -23.53 0.76
C GLU A 244 -9.67 -23.05 0.30
N VAL A 245 -9.19 -22.02 0.94
CA VAL A 245 -7.93 -21.34 0.61
C VAL A 245 -6.96 -21.52 1.76
N GLU A 246 -5.80 -22.09 1.50
CA GLU A 246 -4.72 -22.12 2.47
C GLU A 246 -4.08 -20.73 2.60
N ALA A 247 -3.95 -20.20 3.83
CA ALA A 247 -3.35 -18.89 4.09
C ALA A 247 -1.95 -18.75 3.48
N ARG A 248 -1.13 -19.81 3.55
CA ARG A 248 0.21 -19.84 2.93
C ARG A 248 0.17 -19.57 1.42
N GLY A 249 -0.91 -19.97 0.73
CA GLY A 249 -1.09 -19.67 -0.69
C GLY A 249 -1.31 -18.18 -0.95
N ILE A 250 -2.08 -17.51 -0.09
CA ILE A 250 -2.26 -16.03 -0.15
C ILE A 250 -0.93 -15.34 0.14
N GLU A 251 -0.24 -15.72 1.22
CA GLU A 251 1.04 -15.15 1.61
C GLU A 251 2.11 -15.27 0.50
N ALA A 252 2.26 -16.46 -0.07
CA ALA A 252 3.21 -16.73 -1.15
C ALA A 252 2.90 -15.90 -2.40
N ALA A 253 1.62 -15.74 -2.73
CA ALA A 253 1.20 -14.95 -3.88
C ALA A 253 1.44 -13.43 -3.65
N VAL A 254 1.19 -12.93 -2.44
CA VAL A 254 1.50 -11.54 -2.07
C VAL A 254 3.01 -11.30 -2.09
N ALA A 255 3.80 -12.24 -1.58
CA ALA A 255 5.26 -12.15 -1.60
C ALA A 255 5.80 -12.08 -3.05
N ASP A 256 5.35 -12.96 -3.91
CA ASP A 256 5.75 -13.01 -5.32
C ASP A 256 5.31 -11.77 -6.10
N PHE A 257 4.10 -11.31 -5.85
CA PHE A 257 3.58 -10.08 -6.45
C PHE A 257 4.38 -8.84 -6.05
N SER A 258 4.70 -8.70 -4.78
CA SER A 258 5.52 -7.59 -4.28
C SER A 258 6.94 -7.63 -4.85
N ALA A 259 7.50 -8.83 -5.02
CA ALA A 259 8.79 -9.01 -5.67
C ALA A 259 8.76 -8.60 -7.15
N LEU A 260 7.66 -8.90 -7.88
CA LEU A 260 7.46 -8.42 -9.25
C LEU A 260 7.42 -6.89 -9.32
N ILE A 261 6.75 -6.24 -8.38
CA ILE A 261 6.74 -4.77 -8.28
C ILE A 261 8.17 -4.26 -8.13
N ARG A 262 8.93 -4.78 -7.17
CA ARG A 262 10.29 -4.33 -6.90
C ARG A 262 11.25 -4.59 -8.07
N ALA A 263 11.15 -5.74 -8.73
CA ALA A 263 11.95 -6.06 -9.91
C ALA A 263 11.64 -5.11 -11.08
N THR A 264 10.36 -4.79 -11.30
CA THR A 264 9.92 -3.86 -12.35
C THR A 264 10.38 -2.44 -12.04
N ALA A 265 10.21 -2.00 -10.79
CA ALA A 265 10.66 -0.69 -10.33
C ALA A 265 12.17 -0.49 -10.50
N ALA A 266 12.96 -1.50 -10.18
CA ALA A 266 14.42 -1.47 -10.36
C ALA A 266 14.82 -1.38 -11.84
N ALA A 267 14.10 -2.06 -12.73
CA ALA A 267 14.36 -2.04 -14.17
C ALA A 267 13.98 -0.70 -14.83
N LEU A 268 12.94 -0.02 -14.30
CA LEU A 268 12.34 1.17 -14.92
C LEU A 268 12.55 2.45 -14.11
N HIS A 269 13.26 2.37 -12.99
CA HIS A 269 13.59 3.50 -12.10
C HIS A 269 12.38 4.22 -11.51
N HIS A 270 11.37 3.44 -11.07
CA HIS A 270 10.19 3.96 -10.38
C HIS A 270 10.20 3.63 -8.89
N GLY A 271 9.45 4.43 -8.09
CA GLY A 271 9.35 4.27 -6.65
C GLY A 271 8.03 3.65 -6.20
N GLU A 272 6.94 4.37 -6.33
CA GLU A 272 5.68 4.06 -5.67
C GLU A 272 4.64 3.43 -6.62
N TYR A 273 3.95 2.42 -6.13
CA TYR A 273 2.87 1.73 -6.83
C TYR A 273 1.59 1.69 -5.98
N ASP A 274 0.46 2.04 -6.56
CA ASP A 274 -0.84 1.75 -5.98
C ASP A 274 -1.20 0.29 -6.32
N VAL A 275 -1.56 -0.48 -5.29
CA VAL A 275 -1.79 -1.93 -5.40
C VAL A 275 -3.21 -2.29 -4.96
N CYS A 276 -3.74 -3.35 -5.58
CA CYS A 276 -4.98 -3.99 -5.19
C CYS A 276 -4.79 -5.51 -5.22
N VAL A 277 -5.05 -6.16 -4.09
CA VAL A 277 -4.93 -7.61 -3.92
C VAL A 277 -6.21 -8.16 -3.34
N GLY A 278 -6.78 -9.17 -3.95
CA GLY A 278 -7.99 -9.79 -3.44
C GLY A 278 -8.19 -11.22 -3.92
N VAL A 279 -9.06 -11.95 -3.24
CA VAL A 279 -9.45 -13.30 -3.63
C VAL A 279 -10.83 -13.23 -4.28
N VAL A 280 -10.91 -13.69 -5.52
CA VAL A 280 -12.15 -13.76 -6.30
C VAL A 280 -12.71 -15.18 -6.25
N TRP A 281 -13.92 -15.30 -5.76
CA TRP A 281 -14.71 -16.50 -5.72
C TRP A 281 -16.17 -16.18 -6.05
N THR A 282 -16.77 -16.90 -6.98
CA THR A 282 -18.13 -16.67 -7.45
C THR A 282 -19.04 -17.91 -7.33
N GLY A 283 -18.55 -18.97 -6.64
CA GLY A 283 -19.34 -20.15 -6.33
C GLY A 283 -20.37 -19.88 -5.22
N GLU A 284 -21.21 -20.87 -4.94
CA GLU A 284 -22.32 -20.77 -3.98
C GLU A 284 -21.85 -20.85 -2.52
N GLU A 285 -20.78 -21.57 -2.25
CA GLU A 285 -20.25 -21.77 -0.91
C GLU A 285 -19.47 -20.55 -0.41
N HIS A 286 -19.43 -20.38 0.92
CA HIS A 286 -18.64 -19.32 1.53
C HIS A 286 -17.15 -19.59 1.45
N LEU A 287 -16.38 -18.60 1.06
CA LEU A 287 -14.91 -18.68 1.05
C LEU A 287 -14.39 -18.89 2.48
N LYS A 288 -13.47 -19.86 2.64
CA LYS A 288 -12.79 -20.10 3.92
C LYS A 288 -11.29 -19.99 3.74
N VAL A 289 -10.63 -19.20 4.60
CA VAL A 289 -9.17 -19.15 4.68
C VAL A 289 -8.72 -20.03 5.83
N LEU A 290 -7.89 -21.03 5.53
CA LEU A 290 -7.50 -22.08 6.45
C LEU A 290 -6.01 -22.03 6.76
N THR A 291 -5.63 -22.47 7.94
CA THR A 291 -4.23 -22.73 8.30
C THR A 291 -3.96 -24.22 8.35
N VAL A 292 -2.77 -24.63 7.91
CA VAL A 292 -2.31 -26.02 7.95
C VAL A 292 -1.02 -26.05 8.77
N ASP A 293 -0.95 -26.92 9.76
CA ASP A 293 0.24 -27.08 10.58
C ASP A 293 1.35 -27.87 9.86
N GLY A 294 2.53 -27.98 10.51
CA GLY A 294 3.67 -28.73 9.97
C GLY A 294 3.44 -30.23 9.80
N MET A 295 2.37 -30.78 10.37
CA MET A 295 1.95 -32.18 10.24
C MET A 295 0.84 -32.36 9.19
N GLY A 296 0.37 -31.29 8.57
CA GLY A 296 -0.69 -31.32 7.54
C GLY A 296 -2.12 -31.31 8.10
N PHE A 297 -2.30 -31.06 9.40
CA PHE A 297 -3.63 -30.90 9.97
C PHE A 297 -4.19 -29.51 9.70
N THR A 298 -5.43 -29.47 9.26
CA THR A 298 -6.14 -28.24 8.98
C THR A 298 -6.81 -27.70 10.24
N TYR A 299 -6.58 -26.44 10.55
CA TYR A 299 -7.28 -25.72 11.60
C TYR A 299 -8.31 -24.80 10.97
N ASP A 300 -9.59 -25.16 11.11
CA ASP A 300 -10.74 -24.36 10.66
C ASP A 300 -11.42 -23.61 11.81
N GLY A 301 -11.04 -23.89 13.06
CA GLY A 301 -11.66 -23.30 14.26
C GLY A 301 -11.45 -21.79 14.40
N VAL A 302 -10.49 -21.20 13.72
CA VAL A 302 -10.26 -19.74 13.66
C VAL A 302 -10.76 -19.12 12.36
N SER A 303 -11.09 -19.95 11.35
CA SER A 303 -11.54 -19.45 10.05
C SER A 303 -12.94 -18.86 10.14
N THR A 304 -13.09 -17.63 9.69
CA THR A 304 -14.39 -16.99 9.53
C THR A 304 -14.85 -17.19 8.08
N PRO A 305 -16.00 -17.88 7.83
CA PRO A 305 -16.56 -17.99 6.50
C PRO A 305 -16.88 -16.60 5.91
N LEU A 306 -16.38 -16.31 4.72
CA LEU A 306 -16.54 -15.05 4.05
C LEU A 306 -17.58 -15.17 2.93
N SER A 307 -18.64 -14.38 3.04
CA SER A 307 -19.61 -14.23 1.93
C SER A 307 -19.02 -13.45 0.76
N ASN A 308 -18.07 -12.58 1.05
CA ASN A 308 -17.32 -11.82 0.07
C ASN A 308 -15.94 -11.46 0.64
N TYR A 309 -14.91 -11.54 -0.19
CA TYR A 309 -13.56 -11.09 0.14
C TYR A 309 -13.38 -9.66 -0.36
N SER A 310 -13.05 -8.73 0.53
CA SER A 310 -12.81 -7.34 0.16
C SER A 310 -11.38 -7.16 -0.34
N PRO A 311 -11.14 -6.69 -1.58
CA PRO A 311 -9.80 -6.45 -2.06
C PRO A 311 -9.05 -5.43 -1.19
N VAL A 312 -7.83 -5.78 -0.77
CA VAL A 312 -6.94 -4.92 0.00
C VAL A 312 -6.27 -3.93 -0.96
N ARG A 313 -6.33 -2.65 -0.61
CA ARG A 313 -5.69 -1.57 -1.37
C ARG A 313 -4.61 -0.93 -0.51
N SER A 314 -3.44 -0.75 -1.09
CA SER A 314 -2.31 -0.13 -0.41
C SER A 314 -1.41 0.59 -1.42
N THR A 315 -0.40 1.28 -0.92
CA THR A 315 0.70 1.82 -1.73
C THR A 315 1.98 1.13 -1.29
N ILE A 316 2.78 0.68 -2.25
CA ILE A 316 4.10 0.07 -2.01
C ILE A 316 5.18 1.00 -2.56
N ASP A 317 6.12 1.39 -1.71
CA ASP A 317 7.36 2.05 -2.13
C ASP A 317 8.41 0.97 -2.47
N ALA A 318 8.52 0.67 -3.75
CA ALA A 318 9.47 -0.32 -4.26
C ALA A 318 10.93 0.13 -4.19
N ALA A 319 11.20 1.43 -4.03
CA ALA A 319 12.54 1.99 -3.87
C ALA A 319 12.97 2.06 -2.40
N ALA A 320 12.10 1.72 -1.45
CA ALA A 320 12.41 1.68 -0.03
C ALA A 320 13.58 0.73 0.29
N SER A 321 14.23 0.94 1.43
CA SER A 321 15.24 0.00 1.94
C SER A 321 14.67 -1.41 2.09
N ASP A 322 15.52 -2.43 2.10
CA ASP A 322 15.08 -3.83 2.20
C ASP A 322 14.20 -4.08 3.43
N ALA A 323 14.56 -3.51 4.58
CA ALA A 323 13.77 -3.65 5.80
C ALA A 323 12.41 -2.96 5.70
N ALA A 324 12.34 -1.73 5.15
CA ALA A 324 11.09 -1.00 4.99
C ALA A 324 10.18 -1.65 3.93
N PHE A 325 10.76 -2.17 2.85
CA PHE A 325 10.01 -2.92 1.85
C PHE A 325 9.45 -4.23 2.43
N HIS A 326 10.27 -4.98 3.16
CA HIS A 326 9.83 -6.20 3.84
C HIS A 326 8.66 -5.92 4.80
N GLN A 327 8.73 -4.82 5.55
CA GLN A 327 7.64 -4.39 6.43
C GLN A 327 6.33 -4.15 5.66
N GLN A 328 6.38 -3.44 4.52
CA GLN A 328 5.21 -3.19 3.68
C GLN A 328 4.60 -4.48 3.12
N VAL A 329 5.46 -5.43 2.68
CA VAL A 329 5.01 -6.74 2.19
C VAL A 329 4.33 -7.54 3.31
N HIS A 330 4.91 -7.54 4.51
CA HIS A 330 4.36 -8.21 5.67
C HIS A 330 2.98 -7.65 6.05
N GLU A 331 2.84 -6.33 6.12
CA GLU A 331 1.57 -5.65 6.42
C GLU A 331 0.49 -5.96 5.37
N LEU A 332 0.83 -5.88 4.09
CA LEU A 332 -0.10 -6.20 3.00
C LEU A 332 -0.59 -7.65 3.08
N ALA A 333 0.32 -8.60 3.32
CA ALA A 333 -0.04 -10.01 3.45
C ALA A 333 -0.92 -10.25 4.69
N GLN A 334 -0.61 -9.59 5.80
CA GLN A 334 -1.39 -9.69 7.02
C GLN A 334 -2.82 -9.19 6.83
N ASP A 335 -3.01 -8.04 6.18
CA ASP A 335 -4.32 -7.52 5.83
C ASP A 335 -5.11 -8.50 4.93
N CYS A 336 -4.42 -9.18 4.01
CA CYS A 336 -5.05 -10.18 3.16
C CYS A 336 -5.54 -11.40 3.94
N VAL A 337 -4.78 -11.94 4.90
CA VAL A 337 -5.17 -13.14 5.65
C VAL A 337 -6.07 -12.85 6.85
N ASN A 338 -6.00 -11.63 7.42
CA ASN A 338 -6.81 -11.22 8.56
C ASN A 338 -8.31 -11.30 8.30
N GLN A 339 -8.74 -11.11 7.05
CA GLN A 339 -10.16 -11.24 6.67
C GLN A 339 -10.71 -12.64 6.96
N GLY A 340 -9.86 -13.67 6.86
CA GLY A 340 -10.20 -15.04 7.23
C GLY A 340 -10.08 -15.36 8.72
N GLY A 341 -9.75 -14.37 9.57
CA GLY A 341 -9.53 -14.56 11.01
C GLY A 341 -8.13 -15.03 11.40
N ILE A 342 -7.17 -15.02 10.45
CA ILE A 342 -5.80 -15.50 10.67
C ILE A 342 -4.91 -14.32 11.03
N THR A 343 -4.18 -14.43 12.14
CA THR A 343 -3.36 -13.33 12.70
C THR A 343 -1.87 -13.49 12.49
N HIS A 344 -1.40 -14.66 12.08
CA HIS A 344 0.02 -14.95 11.94
C HIS A 344 0.36 -15.40 10.52
N LEU A 345 1.48 -14.90 10.01
CA LEU A 345 2.03 -15.31 8.73
C LEU A 345 3.01 -16.49 8.93
N HIS A 346 3.03 -17.41 7.95
CA HIS A 346 3.88 -18.61 7.97
C HIS A 346 4.93 -18.61 6.87
N VAL A 347 4.68 -17.95 5.75
CA VAL A 347 5.58 -17.90 4.59
C VAL A 347 6.46 -16.63 4.62
N ILE A 348 5.89 -15.49 4.93
CA ILE A 348 6.62 -14.24 5.02
C ILE A 348 7.29 -14.16 6.39
N LYS A 349 8.61 -13.96 6.39
CA LYS A 349 9.39 -13.83 7.62
C LYS A 349 8.96 -12.61 8.42
N GLN A 350 9.13 -12.67 9.72
CA GLN A 350 8.92 -11.51 10.59
C GLN A 350 9.97 -10.45 10.26
N PRO A 351 9.59 -9.19 10.00
CA PRO A 351 10.56 -8.12 9.81
C PRO A 351 11.41 -7.88 11.08
N ASP A 352 12.70 -7.58 10.90
CA ASP A 352 13.58 -7.28 12.02
C ASP A 352 13.10 -6.02 12.77
N GLY A 353 12.99 -6.11 14.11
CA GLY A 353 12.53 -5.00 14.94
C GLY A 353 11.02 -4.92 15.17
N TYR A 354 10.25 -5.88 14.70
CA TYR A 354 8.82 -5.97 14.98
C TYR A 354 8.60 -6.51 16.41
N GLU A 355 8.67 -5.63 17.42
CA GLU A 355 8.15 -5.97 18.74
C GLU A 355 6.61 -5.96 18.66
N HIS A 356 6.00 -7.10 18.87
CA HIS A 356 4.56 -7.17 19.10
C HIS A 356 4.21 -6.21 20.24
N GLY A 357 3.44 -5.16 19.94
CA GLY A 357 2.89 -4.22 20.90
C GLY A 357 1.85 -4.85 21.82
N SER A 358 2.17 -5.98 22.46
CA SER A 358 1.36 -6.67 23.45
C SER A 358 2.18 -7.07 24.67
N LYS A 359 2.85 -6.11 25.28
CA LYS A 359 3.05 -6.15 26.73
C LYS A 359 1.88 -5.38 27.34
N LEU A 360 0.72 -6.02 27.46
CA LEU A 360 -0.19 -5.71 28.55
C LEU A 360 0.65 -5.73 29.82
N PRO A 361 0.62 -4.68 30.65
CA PRO A 361 1.36 -4.67 31.90
C PRO A 361 0.93 -5.93 32.69
N GLN A 362 1.88 -6.84 32.92
CA GLN A 362 1.68 -7.95 33.85
C GLN A 362 1.28 -7.31 35.17
N GLN A 363 0.08 -7.59 35.62
CA GLN A 363 -0.34 -7.26 36.98
C GLN A 363 0.70 -7.86 37.92
N PRO A 364 1.19 -7.11 38.92
CA PRO A 364 2.17 -7.63 39.86
C PRO A 364 1.59 -8.88 40.53
N GLY A 365 2.35 -9.94 40.45
CA GLY A 365 1.97 -11.26 40.91
C GLY A 365 1.49 -11.23 42.35
N ASN A 366 0.38 -11.88 42.53
CA ASN A 366 -0.21 -12.19 43.82
C ASN A 366 0.81 -12.92 44.68
N CYS A 367 1.18 -12.31 45.81
CA CYS A 367 2.03 -12.89 46.82
C CYS A 367 1.33 -14.14 47.35
N GLN A 368 1.79 -15.32 46.97
CA GLN A 368 1.45 -16.55 47.70
C GLN A 368 2.17 -16.53 49.04
N SER A 369 1.46 -16.09 50.06
CA SER A 369 1.83 -16.27 51.45
C SER A 369 1.82 -17.76 51.78
N ARG A 370 2.99 -18.24 52.22
CA ARG A 370 3.16 -19.53 52.90
C ARG A 370 2.16 -19.61 54.08
N CYS A 371 1.21 -20.52 54.04
CA CYS A 371 0.51 -21.00 55.23
C CYS A 371 1.35 -22.08 55.88
N GLY A 372 1.98 -21.71 56.99
CA GLY A 372 2.41 -22.65 57.99
C GLY A 372 1.22 -22.97 58.92
N SER A 373 1.05 -24.25 59.18
CA SER A 373 0.12 -24.84 60.16
C SER A 373 0.36 -24.31 61.58
N VAL A 374 -0.68 -23.84 62.27
CA VAL A 374 -0.82 -23.95 63.74
C VAL A 374 -2.31 -23.76 64.14
N ASP A 375 -2.82 -24.79 64.79
CA ASP A 375 -3.82 -24.93 65.87
C ASP A 375 -5.14 -24.15 65.94
N GLU A 376 -6.15 -24.98 66.11
CA GLU A 376 -7.44 -24.71 66.69
C GLU A 376 -7.36 -23.98 68.06
N ARG A 377 -8.21 -22.96 68.28
CA ARG A 377 -9.14 -22.76 69.38
C ARG A 377 -9.67 -21.33 69.50
N ALA A 378 -10.94 -21.33 69.84
CA ALA A 378 -11.71 -20.24 70.51
C ALA A 378 -12.53 -19.32 69.59
N ARG A 379 -13.77 -19.63 69.38
CA ARG A 379 -15.03 -19.15 70.07
C ARG A 379 -15.27 -17.64 69.99
N GLU A 380 -16.46 -17.37 69.45
CA GLU A 380 -17.47 -16.39 69.87
C GLU A 380 -17.10 -14.92 69.95
N SER A 381 -17.68 -14.17 69.10
CA SER A 381 -18.60 -13.10 69.45
C SER A 381 -19.09 -12.37 68.18
N GLY A 382 -20.39 -12.32 68.09
CA GLY A 382 -21.10 -11.58 67.06
C GLY A 382 -21.05 -10.09 67.30
N GLN A 383 -21.15 -9.39 66.19
CA GLN A 383 -21.80 -8.09 66.13
C GLN A 383 -22.19 -7.74 64.72
N ARG A 384 -23.45 -7.47 64.54
CA ARG A 384 -24.10 -6.87 63.36
C ARG A 384 -23.80 -5.39 63.36
N CYS A 385 -23.70 -4.83 62.19
CA CYS A 385 -24.08 -3.45 61.84
C CYS A 385 -24.17 -3.42 60.32
N ALA A 386 -25.31 -3.29 59.76
CA ALA A 386 -26.18 -2.14 59.57
C ALA A 386 -25.87 -1.45 58.24
N SER A 387 -26.82 -1.61 57.37
CA SER A 387 -27.05 -0.89 56.11
C SER A 387 -27.25 0.61 56.39
N ASP A 388 -26.68 1.45 55.54
CA ASP A 388 -27.22 2.79 55.34
C ASP A 388 -27.24 3.20 53.89
N ARG A 389 -28.42 3.55 53.44
CA ARG A 389 -28.77 4.26 52.21
C ARG A 389 -28.60 5.76 52.43
N VAL A 390 -28.10 6.47 51.47
CA VAL A 390 -28.40 7.88 51.19
C VAL A 390 -28.27 8.09 49.69
N ARG A 391 -29.32 8.25 48.96
CA ARG A 391 -30.19 9.35 48.51
C ARG A 391 -29.46 10.51 47.83
N ASP A 392 -29.85 10.62 46.57
CA ASP A 392 -30.09 11.79 45.68
C ASP A 392 -29.66 13.18 46.15
N SER A 393 -29.01 13.88 45.21
CA SER A 393 -29.40 15.26 44.94
C SER A 393 -29.08 15.67 43.47
N GLN A 394 -30.12 16.15 42.84
CA GLN A 394 -30.24 16.80 41.55
C GLN A 394 -29.60 18.19 41.53
N GLY A 395 -29.28 18.66 40.36
CA GLY A 395 -29.02 20.04 39.98
C GLY A 395 -28.11 20.09 38.77
N GLY A 396 -28.47 20.24 37.59
CA GLY A 396 -29.25 21.27 36.91
C GLY A 396 -28.33 22.36 36.38
N ASN A 397 -27.88 22.27 35.13
CA ASN A 397 -27.81 23.49 34.30
C ASN A 397 -27.75 23.15 32.81
N THR A 398 -28.79 23.51 32.12
CA THR A 398 -28.95 23.57 30.67
C THR A 398 -28.48 24.91 30.21
N ASP A 399 -27.56 24.93 29.21
CA ASP A 399 -27.44 26.10 28.34
C ASP A 399 -27.50 25.69 26.89
N ARG A 400 -28.51 26.27 26.27
CA ARG A 400 -28.93 26.18 24.87
C ARG A 400 -27.94 26.93 23.98
N TYR A 401 -27.52 26.30 22.90
CA TYR A 401 -27.21 27.02 21.67
C TYR A 401 -28.03 26.45 20.51
N SER A 402 -29.14 27.14 20.22
CA SER A 402 -29.93 26.98 19.01
C SER A 402 -29.25 27.74 17.89
N LEU A 403 -28.80 27.07 16.83
CA LEU A 403 -28.45 27.72 15.59
C LEU A 403 -29.54 27.47 14.54
N LEU A 404 -30.16 28.58 14.17
CA LEU A 404 -31.19 28.78 13.16
C LEU A 404 -30.74 28.31 11.79
N LEU A 405 -31.39 27.29 11.25
CA LEU A 405 -31.37 26.95 9.83
C LEU A 405 -32.56 27.58 9.14
N GLY A 406 -32.30 28.69 8.44
CA GLY A 406 -33.25 29.35 7.57
C GLY A 406 -33.56 28.54 6.32
N ARG A 407 -34.77 28.03 6.24
CA ARG A 407 -35.36 27.44 5.02
C ARG A 407 -35.62 28.55 4.00
N ARG A 408 -34.94 28.55 2.85
CA ARG A 408 -35.34 29.29 1.65
C ARG A 408 -36.07 28.36 0.69
N LYS A 409 -37.32 28.72 0.37
CA LYS A 409 -38.18 28.09 -0.66
C LYS A 409 -37.63 28.37 -2.06
N PRO A 410 -37.75 27.43 -3.03
CA PRO A 410 -37.36 27.67 -4.40
C PRO A 410 -38.42 28.51 -5.14
N ARG A 411 -37.96 29.55 -5.81
CA ARG A 411 -38.75 30.33 -6.76
C ARG A 411 -38.91 29.56 -8.09
N ARG A 412 -40.15 29.35 -8.51
CA ARG A 412 -40.52 28.91 -9.84
C ARG A 412 -40.14 29.99 -10.86
N SER A 413 -39.37 29.65 -11.90
CA SER A 413 -39.20 30.44 -13.11
C SER A 413 -39.99 29.85 -14.28
N LYS A 414 -40.73 30.72 -14.95
CA LYS A 414 -41.60 30.44 -16.12
C LYS A 414 -40.74 30.11 -17.36
N PRO A 415 -41.28 29.37 -18.34
CA PRO A 415 -40.58 29.03 -19.57
C PRO A 415 -40.61 30.21 -20.57
N ARG A 416 -39.43 30.49 -21.15
CA ARG A 416 -39.30 31.40 -22.31
C ARG A 416 -39.36 30.59 -23.61
N ARG A 417 -40.19 31.12 -24.54
CA ARG A 417 -40.46 30.66 -25.89
C ARG A 417 -39.21 30.72 -26.79
N ARG A 418 -39.08 29.75 -27.67
CA ARG A 418 -38.18 29.76 -28.82
C ARG A 418 -38.65 30.74 -29.91
N PRO A 419 -37.73 31.30 -30.68
CA PRO A 419 -37.97 31.57 -32.09
C PRO A 419 -36.99 30.78 -32.98
N GLY A 420 -37.52 30.14 -33.97
CA GLY A 420 -37.41 30.26 -35.40
C GLY A 420 -36.06 29.86 -36.01
N SER A 421 -36.14 28.75 -36.74
CA SER A 421 -35.19 28.26 -37.74
C SER A 421 -34.96 29.28 -38.88
N THR A 422 -33.68 29.42 -39.32
CA THR A 422 -33.37 29.74 -40.73
C THR A 422 -32.21 28.89 -41.23
N HIS A 423 -32.44 28.17 -42.28
CA HIS A 423 -31.51 27.53 -43.20
C HIS A 423 -30.62 28.55 -43.91
N CYS A 424 -29.37 28.20 -44.16
CA CYS A 424 -28.52 28.39 -45.36
C CYS A 424 -27.26 27.60 -45.08
N GLY A 425 -26.86 26.65 -45.80
CA GLY A 425 -26.42 26.25 -47.08
C GLY A 425 -25.11 26.93 -47.53
N PHE A 426 -23.99 26.28 -47.28
CA PHE A 426 -22.90 25.94 -48.21
C PHE A 426 -21.89 25.05 -47.46
#